data_76ec4dfd4f28e57ac5002dfb78bec2d7
#
_entry.id   76ec4dfd4f28e57ac5002dfb78bec2d7
#
_cell.length_a   1.000
_cell.length_b   1.000
_cell.length_c   1.000
_cell.angle_alpha   90.00
_cell.angle_beta   90.00
_cell.angle_gamma   90.00
#
_symmetry.space_group_name_H-M   'P 1'
#
loop_
_entity.id
_entity.type
_entity.pdbx_description
1 polymer ?
#
loop_
_entity_poly.entity_id
_entity_poly.type
_entity_poly.pdbx_seq_one_letter_code
_entity_poly.pdbx_strand_id
1 'polypeptide(L)'
;MTEEDVDAIGDLGQALADSEGSGHRKGVSLFGVSIEYGLHTLLWLVAEHPKRASSRDLAEMQGVPAATVAKIMPKLEKAGIVNSADGISGGYELAKSPADVSVLDVVDAIEGDRKLFDCKEVRRGCVLFGGTPPPWSINGVCRIHAVMLRAEKRMRSELARTSLADLAQGGRPEAFESLVADWFRDRTAARETARVTALKAARPPR
;
A
#
# COMPACT_ATOMS: atom_id res chain seq x y z
N MET A 1 14.29 -16.16 -6.78
CA MET A 1 13.95 -16.52 -5.41
C MET A 1 13.97 -18.03 -5.33
N THR A 2 14.78 -18.61 -4.47
CA THR A 2 14.92 -20.06 -4.28
C THR A 2 13.85 -20.55 -3.30
N GLU A 3 13.57 -21.86 -3.25
CA GLU A 3 12.66 -22.44 -2.24
C GLU A 3 13.08 -22.07 -0.81
N GLU A 4 14.39 -21.93 -0.55
CA GLU A 4 14.94 -21.48 0.74
C GLU A 4 14.52 -20.05 1.10
N ASP A 5 14.32 -19.16 0.11
CA ASP A 5 13.85 -17.78 0.35
C ASP A 5 12.35 -17.74 0.75
N VAL A 6 11.56 -18.68 0.25
CA VAL A 6 10.10 -18.79 0.55
C VAL A 6 9.93 -19.36 1.97
N ASP A 7 10.69 -20.37 2.35
CA ASP A 7 10.68 -20.94 3.69
C ASP A 7 11.17 -19.93 4.75
N ALA A 8 12.15 -19.09 4.41
CA ALA A 8 12.62 -18.03 5.31
C ALA A 8 11.56 -16.96 5.58
N ILE A 9 10.67 -16.64 4.61
CA ILE A 9 9.56 -15.69 4.82
C ILE A 9 8.46 -16.36 5.67
N GLY A 10 8.20 -17.64 5.49
CA GLY A 10 7.28 -18.42 6.30
C GLY A 10 7.75 -18.53 7.75
N ASP A 11 9.03 -18.82 7.99
CA ASP A 11 9.65 -18.90 9.32
C ASP A 11 9.68 -17.53 10.03
N LEU A 12 9.94 -16.44 9.30
CA LEU A 12 9.87 -15.08 9.86
C LEU A 12 8.43 -14.71 10.24
N GLY A 13 7.45 -15.11 9.46
CA GLY A 13 6.03 -14.91 9.76
C GLY A 13 5.62 -15.64 11.04
N GLN A 14 6.04 -16.88 11.20
CA GLN A 14 5.76 -17.68 12.40
C GLN A 14 6.51 -17.16 13.64
N ALA A 15 7.78 -16.80 13.50
CA ALA A 15 8.58 -16.23 14.59
C ALA A 15 8.05 -14.86 15.07
N LEU A 16 7.51 -14.05 14.16
CA LEU A 16 6.88 -12.77 14.49
C LEU A 16 5.50 -12.99 15.15
N ALA A 17 4.71 -13.95 14.67
CA ALA A 17 3.42 -14.31 15.29
C ALA A 17 3.61 -14.83 16.72
N ASP A 18 4.64 -15.62 16.96
CA ASP A 18 4.98 -16.15 18.31
C ASP A 18 5.50 -15.04 19.25
N SER A 19 6.05 -13.95 18.71
CA SER A 19 6.52 -12.79 19.49
C SER A 19 5.39 -11.82 19.88
N GLU A 20 4.26 -11.84 19.18
CA GLU A 20 3.11 -10.96 19.43
C GLU A 20 2.18 -11.45 20.57
N GLY A 21 2.48 -12.56 21.21
CA GLY A 21 1.71 -13.15 22.32
C GLY A 21 1.70 -12.35 23.62
N SER A 22 2.13 -11.09 23.66
CA SER A 22 2.14 -10.27 24.87
C SER A 22 1.88 -8.79 24.55
N GLY A 23 0.60 -8.42 24.61
CA GLY A 23 0.16 -7.03 24.81
C GLY A 23 0.36 -6.12 23.61
N HIS A 24 -0.74 -5.74 22.99
CA HIS A 24 -0.84 -4.65 22.02
C HIS A 24 -0.16 -3.38 22.56
N ARG A 25 1.14 -3.23 22.36
CA ARG A 25 1.80 -1.94 22.56
C ARG A 25 1.17 -0.99 21.55
N LYS A 26 0.51 0.05 22.02
CA LYS A 26 0.15 1.23 21.22
C LYS A 26 1.44 1.93 20.82
N GLY A 27 2.23 1.29 19.95
CA GLY A 27 3.39 1.87 19.30
C GLY A 27 2.91 2.84 18.22
N VAL A 28 3.59 3.95 18.07
CA VAL A 28 3.42 4.78 16.88
C VAL A 28 3.97 3.98 15.69
N SER A 29 3.11 3.56 14.78
CA SER A 29 3.53 2.86 13.57
C SER A 29 4.39 3.79 12.71
N LEU A 30 5.47 3.25 12.14
CA LEU A 30 6.32 3.96 11.20
C LEU A 30 5.57 4.31 9.92
N PHE A 31 4.69 3.41 9.49
CA PHE A 31 3.83 3.58 8.32
C PHE A 31 2.38 3.78 8.74
N GLY A 32 1.65 4.63 8.00
CA GLY A 32 0.23 4.84 8.22
C GLY A 32 -0.59 3.62 7.77
N VAL A 33 -1.73 3.41 8.40
CA VAL A 33 -2.70 2.35 8.04
C VAL A 33 -3.11 2.38 6.56
N SER A 34 -2.94 3.52 5.89
CA SER A 34 -3.22 3.67 4.46
C SER A 34 -2.34 2.78 3.58
N ILE A 35 -1.12 2.42 4.03
CA ILE A 35 -0.25 1.51 3.28
C ILE A 35 -0.80 0.09 3.35
N GLU A 36 -1.19 -0.37 4.54
CA GLU A 36 -1.83 -1.67 4.72
C GLU A 36 -3.08 -1.79 3.84
N TYR A 37 -3.98 -0.81 3.89
CA TYR A 37 -5.19 -0.81 3.05
C TYR A 37 -4.86 -0.74 1.56
N GLY A 38 -3.83 0.01 1.17
CA GLY A 38 -3.39 0.11 -0.22
C GLY A 38 -2.84 -1.22 -0.75
N LEU A 39 -1.95 -1.87 -0.01
CA LEU A 39 -1.39 -3.17 -0.38
C LEU A 39 -2.49 -4.24 -0.48
N HIS A 40 -3.34 -4.36 0.52
CA HIS A 40 -4.46 -5.30 0.48
C HIS A 40 -5.42 -5.01 -0.68
N THR A 41 -5.69 -3.74 -0.98
CA THR A 41 -6.53 -3.35 -2.12
C THR A 41 -5.91 -3.81 -3.44
N LEU A 42 -4.61 -3.64 -3.61
CA LEU A 42 -3.90 -4.06 -4.82
C LEU A 42 -3.87 -5.58 -4.97
N LEU A 43 -3.75 -6.33 -3.86
CA LEU A 43 -3.79 -7.81 -3.89
C LEU A 43 -5.13 -8.36 -4.40
N TRP A 44 -6.24 -7.63 -4.26
CA TRP A 44 -7.50 -8.02 -4.90
C TRP A 44 -7.46 -7.82 -6.42
N LEU A 45 -6.69 -6.85 -6.91
CA LEU A 45 -6.53 -6.58 -8.34
C LEU A 45 -5.43 -7.43 -9.01
N VAL A 46 -4.61 -8.15 -8.23
CA VAL A 46 -3.64 -9.13 -8.76
C VAL A 46 -4.36 -10.38 -9.28
N ALA A 47 -5.49 -10.76 -8.67
CA ALA A 47 -6.28 -11.91 -9.09
C ALA A 47 -6.86 -11.68 -10.50
N GLU A 48 -7.09 -12.77 -11.24
CA GLU A 48 -7.69 -12.71 -12.57
C GLU A 48 -9.13 -12.13 -12.54
N HIS A 49 -9.82 -12.29 -11.43
CA HIS A 49 -11.15 -11.76 -11.17
C HIS A 49 -11.22 -11.11 -9.77
N PRO A 50 -11.77 -9.89 -9.67
CA PRO A 50 -12.28 -9.06 -10.77
C PRO A 50 -11.13 -8.42 -11.54
N LYS A 51 -11.21 -8.40 -12.85
CA LYS A 51 -10.25 -7.67 -13.68
C LYS A 51 -10.26 -6.16 -13.36
N ARG A 52 -11.41 -5.64 -12.97
CA ARG A 52 -11.61 -4.22 -12.62
C ARG A 52 -12.66 -4.08 -11.52
N ALA A 53 -12.38 -3.25 -10.51
CA ALA A 53 -13.29 -3.03 -9.38
C ALA A 53 -13.33 -1.58 -8.94
N SER A 54 -14.50 -1.11 -8.47
CA SER A 54 -14.61 0.23 -7.90
C SER A 54 -13.92 0.32 -6.53
N SER A 55 -13.43 1.51 -6.17
CA SER A 55 -12.83 1.75 -4.85
C SER A 55 -13.80 1.44 -3.70
N ARG A 56 -15.11 1.63 -3.92
CA ARG A 56 -16.15 1.30 -2.94
C ARG A 56 -16.27 -0.21 -2.75
N ASP A 57 -16.33 -0.98 -3.84
CA ASP A 57 -16.44 -2.43 -3.75
C ASP A 57 -15.18 -3.04 -3.14
N LEU A 58 -14.00 -2.53 -3.52
CA LEU A 58 -12.72 -2.94 -2.93
C LEU A 58 -12.67 -2.68 -1.41
N ALA A 59 -13.17 -1.52 -0.98
CA ALA A 59 -13.24 -1.18 0.43
C ALA A 59 -14.22 -2.09 1.20
N GLU A 60 -15.39 -2.34 0.62
CA GLU A 60 -16.41 -3.19 1.23
C GLU A 60 -15.96 -4.65 1.33
N MET A 61 -15.32 -5.18 0.27
CA MET A 61 -14.73 -6.54 0.28
C MET A 61 -13.74 -6.73 1.43
N GLN A 62 -12.98 -5.69 1.77
CA GLN A 62 -11.96 -5.73 2.82
C GLN A 62 -12.48 -5.35 4.20
N GLY A 63 -13.71 -4.84 4.31
CA GLY A 63 -14.22 -4.30 5.56
C GLY A 63 -13.52 -3.02 6.02
N VAL A 64 -12.94 -2.21 5.09
CA VAL A 64 -12.22 -0.97 5.41
C VAL A 64 -13.00 0.27 5.01
N PRO A 65 -12.69 1.46 5.58
CA PRO A 65 -13.43 2.69 5.26
C PRO A 65 -13.30 3.08 3.80
N ALA A 66 -14.43 3.16 3.08
CA ALA A 66 -14.47 3.51 1.65
C ALA A 66 -13.82 4.88 1.36
N ALA A 67 -13.97 5.85 2.27
CA ALA A 67 -13.33 7.16 2.14
C ALA A 67 -11.78 7.08 2.14
N THR A 68 -11.21 6.08 2.80
CA THR A 68 -9.75 5.88 2.81
C THR A 68 -9.29 5.30 1.49
N VAL A 69 -9.93 4.24 0.99
CA VAL A 69 -9.60 3.64 -0.31
C VAL A 69 -9.78 4.66 -1.44
N ALA A 70 -10.87 5.46 -1.40
CA ALA A 70 -11.12 6.52 -2.38
C ALA A 70 -10.01 7.60 -2.41
N LYS A 71 -9.28 7.82 -1.31
CA LYS A 71 -8.11 8.72 -1.26
C LYS A 71 -6.81 8.05 -1.70
N ILE A 72 -6.70 6.73 -1.54
CA ILE A 72 -5.51 5.96 -1.90
C ILE A 72 -5.45 5.75 -3.42
N MET A 73 -6.55 5.32 -4.04
CA MET A 73 -6.58 4.93 -5.44
C MET A 73 -6.09 6.01 -6.43
N PRO A 74 -6.46 7.31 -6.30
CA PRO A 74 -5.92 8.35 -7.16
C PRO A 74 -4.40 8.56 -7.00
N LYS A 75 -3.83 8.28 -5.81
CA LYS A 75 -2.38 8.35 -5.60
C LYS A 75 -1.67 7.20 -6.32
N LEU A 76 -2.22 6.00 -6.25
CA LEU A 76 -1.71 4.84 -6.97
C LEU A 76 -1.83 5.02 -8.49
N GLU A 77 -2.92 5.63 -8.97
CA GLU A 77 -3.09 5.99 -10.38
C GLU A 77 -2.06 7.02 -10.85
N LYS A 78 -1.85 8.09 -10.09
CA LYS A 78 -0.82 9.08 -10.38
C LYS A 78 0.59 8.48 -10.45
N ALA A 79 0.86 7.45 -9.67
CA ALA A 79 2.12 6.70 -9.69
C ALA A 79 2.18 5.65 -10.84
N GLY A 80 1.12 5.49 -11.63
CA GLY A 80 1.04 4.52 -12.72
C GLY A 80 1.05 3.07 -12.23
N ILE A 81 0.54 2.82 -11.02
CA ILE A 81 0.38 1.47 -10.45
C ILE A 81 -0.97 0.89 -10.87
N VAL A 82 -2.00 1.73 -10.91
CA VAL A 82 -3.33 1.36 -11.40
C VAL A 82 -3.79 2.30 -12.49
N ASN A 83 -4.73 1.85 -13.31
CA ASN A 83 -5.50 2.66 -14.25
C ASN A 83 -6.96 2.72 -13.78
N SER A 84 -7.61 3.86 -13.98
CA SER A 84 -9.06 3.99 -13.81
C SER A 84 -9.77 3.93 -15.15
N ALA A 85 -11.02 3.48 -15.13
CA ALA A 85 -11.95 3.61 -16.24
C ALA A 85 -13.32 4.04 -15.71
N ASP A 86 -13.96 4.88 -16.51
CA ASP A 86 -15.30 5.38 -16.20
C ASP A 86 -16.39 4.40 -16.62
N GLY A 87 -17.58 4.59 -16.06
CA GLY A 87 -18.78 3.86 -16.43
C GLY A 87 -19.21 2.82 -15.38
N ILE A 88 -20.24 2.03 -15.72
CA ILE A 88 -20.84 1.06 -14.82
C ILE A 88 -19.91 -0.12 -14.52
N SER A 89 -19.23 -0.58 -15.56
CA SER A 89 -18.16 -1.59 -15.46
C SER A 89 -16.79 -0.95 -15.26
N GLY A 90 -16.76 0.33 -14.89
CA GLY A 90 -15.56 1.07 -14.58
C GLY A 90 -14.99 0.70 -13.21
N GLY A 91 -13.89 1.33 -12.88
CA GLY A 91 -13.14 1.12 -11.67
C GLY A 91 -11.66 1.03 -11.94
N TYR A 92 -10.92 0.47 -11.01
CA TYR A 92 -9.46 0.37 -11.06
C TYR A 92 -9.02 -1.04 -11.46
N GLU A 93 -7.94 -1.10 -12.23
CA GLU A 93 -7.20 -2.31 -12.58
C GLU A 93 -5.70 -2.02 -12.46
N LEU A 94 -4.85 -3.04 -12.34
CA LEU A 94 -3.41 -2.84 -12.37
C LEU A 94 -2.96 -2.30 -13.74
N ALA A 95 -2.10 -1.27 -13.71
CA ALA A 95 -1.52 -0.67 -14.91
C ALA A 95 -0.28 -1.42 -15.40
N LYS A 96 0.32 -2.25 -14.54
CA LYS A 96 1.55 -3.00 -14.75
C LYS A 96 1.39 -4.43 -14.28
N SER A 97 2.31 -5.30 -14.69
CA SER A 97 2.42 -6.64 -14.13
C SER A 97 2.63 -6.55 -12.60
N PRO A 98 1.97 -7.39 -11.80
CA PRO A 98 2.22 -7.45 -10.35
C PRO A 98 3.69 -7.66 -9.98
N ALA A 99 4.48 -8.32 -10.83
CA ALA A 99 5.91 -8.52 -10.65
C ALA A 99 6.72 -7.22 -10.82
N ASP A 100 6.17 -6.22 -11.53
CA ASP A 100 6.82 -4.94 -11.80
C ASP A 100 6.41 -3.83 -10.82
N VAL A 101 5.66 -4.17 -9.77
CA VAL A 101 5.23 -3.24 -8.71
C VAL A 101 5.76 -3.73 -7.38
N SER A 102 6.74 -3.02 -6.82
CA SER A 102 7.29 -3.34 -5.51
C SER A 102 6.44 -2.75 -4.37
N VAL A 103 6.59 -3.31 -3.18
CA VAL A 103 6.02 -2.73 -1.95
C VAL A 103 6.49 -1.29 -1.76
N LEU A 104 7.76 -0.99 -2.12
CA LEU A 104 8.30 0.37 -2.03
C LEU A 104 7.55 1.34 -2.95
N ASP A 105 7.21 0.95 -4.18
CA ASP A 105 6.45 1.80 -5.11
C ASP A 105 5.10 2.18 -4.52
N VAL A 106 4.44 1.25 -3.84
CA VAL A 106 3.15 1.48 -3.16
C VAL A 106 3.32 2.43 -1.97
N VAL A 107 4.36 2.23 -1.16
CA VAL A 107 4.67 3.12 -0.02
C VAL A 107 4.92 4.54 -0.52
N ASP A 108 5.78 4.71 -1.51
CA ASP A 108 6.14 6.01 -2.08
C ASP A 108 4.93 6.71 -2.74
N ALA A 109 4.07 5.95 -3.41
CA ALA A 109 2.84 6.49 -4.01
C ALA A 109 1.86 7.02 -2.94
N ILE A 110 1.71 6.32 -1.82
CA ILE A 110 0.72 6.65 -0.79
C ILE A 110 1.23 7.74 0.15
N GLU A 111 2.45 7.63 0.64
CA GLU A 111 3.01 8.54 1.65
C GLU A 111 3.88 9.64 1.07
N GLY A 112 4.33 9.50 -0.17
CA GLY A 112 5.27 10.42 -0.81
C GLY A 112 6.70 10.22 -0.30
N ASP A 113 7.57 11.18 -0.62
CA ASP A 113 8.99 11.18 -0.20
C ASP A 113 9.12 11.55 1.30
N ARG A 114 8.76 10.61 2.17
CA ARG A 114 8.91 10.78 3.63
C ARG A 114 10.27 10.23 4.06
N LYS A 115 11.06 11.10 4.68
CA LYS A 115 12.33 10.70 5.30
C LYS A 115 12.08 10.02 6.64
N LEU A 116 12.82 8.97 6.91
CA LEU A 116 12.81 8.32 8.23
C LEU A 116 13.29 9.27 9.34
N PHE A 117 14.21 10.18 8.99
CA PHE A 117 14.83 11.09 9.95
C PHE A 117 15.15 12.43 9.31
N ASP A 118 14.71 13.53 9.94
CA ASP A 118 15.01 14.91 9.56
C ASP A 118 16.05 15.50 10.51
N CYS A 119 17.31 15.53 10.08
CA CYS A 119 18.43 16.04 10.87
C CYS A 119 18.36 17.56 11.00
N LYS A 120 18.27 18.06 12.22
CA LYS A 120 18.27 19.49 12.53
C LYS A 120 19.67 20.07 12.77
N GLU A 121 20.72 19.30 12.55
CA GLU A 121 22.14 19.71 12.76
C GLU A 121 22.38 20.35 14.14
N VAL A 122 21.83 19.75 15.18
CA VAL A 122 21.93 20.27 16.57
C VAL A 122 23.36 20.57 17.00
N ARG A 123 24.34 19.91 16.38
CA ARG A 123 25.78 20.17 16.60
C ARG A 123 26.17 21.65 16.46
N ARG A 124 25.46 22.39 15.56
CA ARG A 124 25.73 23.81 15.30
C ARG A 124 25.31 24.73 16.45
N GLY A 125 24.32 24.28 17.23
CA GLY A 125 23.67 25.06 18.27
C GLY A 125 24.30 24.92 19.65
N CYS A 126 25.50 24.34 19.80
CA CYS A 126 26.14 24.23 21.11
C CYS A 126 26.43 25.61 21.68
N VAL A 127 25.89 25.88 22.87
CA VAL A 127 26.02 27.18 23.55
C VAL A 127 27.48 27.58 23.78
N LEU A 128 28.38 26.63 23.97
CA LEU A 128 29.81 26.85 24.18
C LEU A 128 30.53 27.40 22.95
N PHE A 129 29.90 27.35 21.78
CA PHE A 129 30.51 27.86 20.56
C PHE A 129 30.28 29.36 20.33
N GLY A 130 29.51 30.03 21.20
CA GLY A 130 29.23 31.44 21.06
C GLY A 130 28.66 31.87 19.69
N GLY A 131 27.88 30.97 19.02
CA GLY A 131 27.31 31.20 17.71
C GLY A 131 28.23 30.84 16.53
N THR A 132 29.50 30.49 16.76
CA THR A 132 30.46 30.11 15.71
C THR A 132 31.00 28.72 15.94
N PRO A 133 30.35 27.67 15.39
CA PRO A 133 30.77 26.28 15.58
C PRO A 133 32.15 26.05 14.94
N PRO A 134 33.11 25.46 15.67
CA PRO A 134 34.44 25.14 15.11
C PRO A 134 34.30 24.05 14.02
N PRO A 135 35.21 24.08 13.01
CA PRO A 135 35.11 23.15 11.84
C PRO A 135 35.03 21.69 12.25
N TRP A 136 35.73 21.23 13.27
CA TRP A 136 35.70 19.84 13.72
C TRP A 136 34.32 19.40 14.23
N SER A 137 33.47 20.30 14.71
CA SER A 137 32.15 19.98 15.26
C SER A 137 31.11 19.75 14.17
N ILE A 138 31.31 20.36 13.00
CA ILE A 138 30.36 20.34 11.87
C ILE A 138 30.92 19.69 10.61
N ASN A 139 32.17 19.19 10.66
CA ASN A 139 32.77 18.54 9.51
C ASN A 139 32.07 17.19 9.21
N GLY A 140 31.73 17.00 7.94
CA GLY A 140 31.07 15.79 7.45
C GLY A 140 29.65 15.59 7.98
N VAL A 141 29.06 14.45 7.63
CA VAL A 141 27.70 14.09 8.05
C VAL A 141 27.67 13.76 9.54
N CYS A 142 26.67 14.27 10.24
CA CYS A 142 26.42 13.88 11.64
C CYS A 142 26.35 12.37 11.79
N ARG A 143 27.06 11.79 12.77
CA ARG A 143 27.08 10.33 12.98
C ARG A 143 25.69 9.74 13.25
N ILE A 144 24.83 10.45 13.98
CA ILE A 144 23.43 10.06 14.19
C ILE A 144 22.69 10.04 12.84
N HIS A 145 22.82 11.12 12.06
CA HIS A 145 22.21 11.18 10.72
C HIS A 145 22.71 10.07 9.81
N ALA A 146 24.02 9.77 9.83
CA ALA A 146 24.60 8.69 9.05
C ALA A 146 24.02 7.30 9.41
N VAL A 147 23.73 7.04 10.69
CA VAL A 147 23.05 5.80 11.11
C VAL A 147 21.62 5.75 10.57
N MET A 148 20.88 6.84 10.70
CA MET A 148 19.48 6.93 10.24
C MET A 148 19.38 6.78 8.72
N LEU A 149 20.29 7.40 7.95
CA LEU A 149 20.35 7.23 6.49
C LEU A 149 20.63 5.78 6.07
N ARG A 150 21.52 5.09 6.82
CA ARG A 150 21.77 3.68 6.53
C ARG A 150 20.58 2.78 6.86
N ALA A 151 19.86 3.07 7.95
CA ALA A 151 18.65 2.35 8.32
C ALA A 151 17.56 2.54 7.26
N GLU A 152 17.32 3.79 6.85
CA GLU A 152 16.37 4.12 5.79
C GLU A 152 16.72 3.40 4.48
N LYS A 153 17.99 3.45 4.06
CA LYS A 153 18.44 2.77 2.84
C LYS A 153 18.17 1.27 2.89
N ARG A 154 18.43 0.60 4.02
CA ARG A 154 18.18 -0.85 4.18
C ARG A 154 16.69 -1.16 4.15
N MET A 155 15.89 -0.40 4.87
CA MET A 155 14.43 -0.55 4.86
C MET A 155 13.87 -0.39 3.44
N ARG A 156 14.23 0.68 2.74
CA ARG A 156 13.80 0.90 1.36
C ARG A 156 14.26 -0.19 0.41
N SER A 157 15.49 -0.67 0.58
CA SER A 157 16.02 -1.80 -0.21
C SER A 157 15.22 -3.07 0.01
N GLU A 158 14.78 -3.35 1.23
CA GLU A 158 13.96 -4.52 1.54
C GLU A 158 12.57 -4.41 0.91
N LEU A 159 11.90 -3.27 1.08
CA LEU A 159 10.58 -3.02 0.46
C LEU A 159 10.63 -3.05 -1.08
N ALA A 160 11.77 -2.67 -1.69
CA ALA A 160 11.95 -2.70 -3.14
C ALA A 160 12.15 -4.10 -3.70
N ARG A 161 12.53 -5.07 -2.87
CA ARG A 161 12.76 -6.47 -3.29
C ARG A 161 11.49 -7.28 -3.38
N THR A 162 10.46 -6.90 -2.65
CA THR A 162 9.20 -7.63 -2.57
C THR A 162 8.20 -7.00 -3.53
N SER A 163 7.73 -7.76 -4.51
CA SER A 163 6.70 -7.34 -5.47
C SER A 163 5.29 -7.69 -4.99
N LEU A 164 4.26 -7.14 -5.65
CA LEU A 164 2.88 -7.57 -5.44
C LEU A 164 2.68 -9.04 -5.85
N ALA A 165 3.43 -9.54 -6.84
CA ALA A 165 3.39 -10.94 -7.22
C ALA A 165 3.92 -11.83 -6.09
N ASP A 166 5.00 -11.41 -5.42
CA ASP A 166 5.55 -12.15 -4.27
C ASP A 166 4.56 -12.18 -3.10
N LEU A 167 3.89 -11.05 -2.79
CA LEU A 167 2.86 -10.99 -1.75
C LEU A 167 1.61 -11.82 -2.08
N ALA A 168 1.34 -12.06 -3.36
CA ALA A 168 0.20 -12.87 -3.80
C ALA A 168 0.53 -14.37 -3.86
N GLN A 169 1.79 -14.76 -3.63
CA GLN A 169 2.19 -16.17 -3.60
C GLN A 169 1.47 -16.92 -2.46
N GLY A 170 1.22 -18.21 -2.68
CA GLY A 170 0.45 -19.03 -1.75
C GLY A 170 -1.01 -19.15 -2.13
N GLY A 171 -1.51 -18.27 -3.00
CA GLY A 171 -2.85 -18.35 -3.58
C GLY A 171 -3.99 -18.32 -2.55
N ARG A 172 -5.20 -18.25 -3.07
CA ARG A 172 -6.42 -18.47 -2.29
C ARG A 172 -7.04 -19.77 -2.75
N PRO A 173 -7.75 -20.52 -1.91
CA PRO A 173 -8.48 -21.68 -2.36
C PRO A 173 -9.41 -21.34 -3.54
N GLU A 174 -9.44 -22.16 -4.58
CA GLU A 174 -10.24 -21.93 -5.79
C GLU A 174 -11.72 -21.65 -5.49
N ALA A 175 -12.27 -22.37 -4.49
CA ALA A 175 -13.63 -22.14 -4.03
C ALA A 175 -13.84 -20.71 -3.48
N PHE A 176 -12.85 -20.14 -2.82
CA PHE A 176 -12.91 -18.76 -2.32
C PHE A 176 -12.75 -17.74 -3.45
N GLU A 177 -11.87 -18.00 -4.42
CA GLU A 177 -11.74 -17.13 -5.60
C GLU A 177 -13.02 -17.07 -6.42
N SER A 178 -13.72 -18.21 -6.57
CA SER A 178 -15.04 -18.25 -7.19
C SER A 178 -16.05 -17.38 -6.45
N LEU A 179 -16.09 -17.44 -5.12
CA LEU A 179 -16.97 -16.58 -4.31
C LEU A 179 -16.65 -15.09 -4.49
N VAL A 180 -15.37 -14.74 -4.56
CA VAL A 180 -14.93 -13.36 -4.80
C VAL A 180 -15.38 -12.88 -6.19
N ALA A 181 -15.16 -13.69 -7.22
CA ALA A 181 -15.56 -13.37 -8.59
C ALA A 181 -17.08 -13.17 -8.69
N ASP A 182 -17.87 -14.06 -8.08
CA ASP A 182 -19.32 -13.96 -8.02
C ASP A 182 -19.78 -12.69 -7.32
N TRP A 183 -19.19 -12.37 -6.17
CA TRP A 183 -19.54 -11.18 -5.40
C TRP A 183 -19.33 -9.89 -6.21
N PHE A 184 -18.19 -9.72 -6.89
CA PHE A 184 -17.92 -8.55 -7.74
C PHE A 184 -18.85 -8.49 -8.96
N ARG A 185 -19.17 -9.64 -9.56
CA ARG A 185 -20.11 -9.74 -10.68
C ARG A 185 -21.50 -9.26 -10.27
N ASP A 186 -22.02 -9.77 -9.15
CA ASP A 186 -23.35 -9.41 -8.64
C ASP A 186 -23.45 -7.92 -8.30
N ARG A 187 -22.40 -7.32 -7.74
CA ARG A 187 -22.30 -5.87 -7.48
C ARG A 187 -22.37 -5.05 -8.77
N THR A 188 -21.67 -5.50 -9.81
CA THR A 188 -21.71 -4.84 -11.11
C THR A 188 -23.09 -4.93 -11.75
N ALA A 189 -23.73 -6.10 -11.72
CA ALA A 189 -25.08 -6.32 -12.21
C ALA A 189 -26.12 -5.48 -11.45
N ALA A 190 -26.01 -5.36 -10.13
CA ALA A 190 -26.88 -4.53 -9.32
C ALA A 190 -26.78 -3.04 -9.68
N ARG A 191 -25.55 -2.52 -9.92
CA ARG A 191 -25.35 -1.13 -10.38
C ARG A 191 -25.97 -0.87 -11.75
N GLU A 192 -25.79 -1.80 -12.68
CA GLU A 192 -26.41 -1.72 -14.02
C GLU A 192 -27.93 -1.66 -13.93
N THR A 193 -28.54 -2.56 -13.15
CA THR A 193 -29.99 -2.60 -12.93
C THR A 193 -30.50 -1.30 -12.31
N ALA A 194 -29.84 -0.79 -11.29
CA ALA A 194 -30.20 0.47 -10.64
C ALA A 194 -30.15 1.66 -11.61
N ARG A 195 -29.11 1.72 -12.46
CA ARG A 195 -28.98 2.77 -13.49
C ARG A 195 -30.10 2.69 -14.53
N VAL A 196 -30.35 1.50 -15.08
CA VAL A 196 -31.42 1.30 -16.08
C VAL A 196 -32.76 1.73 -15.50
N THR A 197 -33.04 1.38 -14.25
CA THR A 197 -34.26 1.79 -13.54
C THR A 197 -34.35 3.29 -13.38
N ALA A 198 -33.25 3.96 -12.96
CA ALA A 198 -33.21 5.41 -12.82
C ALA A 198 -33.42 6.14 -14.16
N LEU A 199 -32.82 5.66 -15.25
CA LEU A 199 -33.00 6.21 -16.60
C LEU A 199 -34.44 6.07 -17.09
N LYS A 200 -35.10 4.94 -16.81
CA LYS A 200 -36.51 4.73 -17.15
C LYS A 200 -37.43 5.69 -16.37
N ALA A 201 -37.15 5.90 -15.08
CA ALA A 201 -37.91 6.79 -14.23
C ALA A 201 -37.75 8.29 -14.61
N ALA A 202 -36.56 8.68 -15.13
CA ALA A 202 -36.27 10.04 -15.56
C ALA A 202 -36.83 10.40 -16.94
N ARG A 203 -37.38 9.44 -17.69
CA ARG A 203 -37.96 9.71 -19.02
C ARG A 203 -39.35 10.36 -18.86
N PRO A 204 -39.56 11.56 -19.39
CA PRO A 204 -40.87 12.21 -19.30
C PRO A 204 -41.95 11.38 -20.02
N PRO A 205 -43.20 11.38 -19.53
CA PRO A 205 -44.31 10.73 -20.22
C PRO A 205 -44.49 11.33 -21.62
N ARG A 206 -44.68 10.47 -22.62
CA ARG A 206 -44.99 10.89 -23.99
C ARG A 206 -46.39 11.45 -24.06
#